data_a3776881ea64fa4f14aacab8a0008daf
#
_entry.id   a3776881ea64fa4f14aacab8a0008daf
#
_cell.length_a   1.000
_cell.length_b   1.000
_cell.length_c   1.000
_cell.angle_alpha   90.00
_cell.angle_beta   90.00
_cell.angle_gamma   90.00
#
_symmetry.space_group_name_H-M   'P 1'
#
loop_
_entity.id
_entity.type
_entity.pdbx_description
1 polymer ?
#
loop_
_entity_poly.entity_id
_entity_poly.type
_entity_poly.pdbx_seq_one_letter_code
_entity_poly.pdbx_strand_id
1 'polypeptide(L)'
;NAKTYIFKVDVNDDKNCSNAASEFISISGGIDIVIANSGVGSNDKLLTGSSEIINKVLSTNILGVTNTIIPFLPTMESQKSGTIVVISSVASFVPIPIRGGYSSSKVAVRRLFDSWRPTLKGHGIKTVTICPGFIDTPMTERIRTKPFLKDADTAAIAFEKAIEKGKNTYIYPWQMRWLVRLVRVLPQSLIDWLLFINRKSASK
;
A
#
# COMPACT_ATOMS: atom_id res chain seq x y z
N ASN A 1 4.11 11.15 -26.69
CA ASN A 1 5.15 10.98 -25.67
C ASN A 1 4.78 11.81 -24.45
N ALA A 2 4.63 11.17 -23.27
CA ALA A 2 4.39 11.88 -22.01
C ALA A 2 5.68 12.59 -21.57
N LYS A 3 5.55 13.80 -20.99
CA LYS A 3 6.67 14.48 -20.34
C LYS A 3 6.90 13.80 -18.98
N THR A 4 8.17 13.49 -18.66
CA THR A 4 8.55 12.85 -17.42
C THR A 4 9.48 13.75 -16.63
N TYR A 5 9.22 13.90 -15.32
CA TYR A 5 10.05 14.64 -14.38
C TYR A 5 10.45 13.68 -13.24
N ILE A 6 11.70 13.72 -12.82
CA ILE A 6 12.27 12.84 -11.79
C ILE A 6 12.76 13.66 -10.62
N PHE A 7 12.21 13.38 -9.43
CA PHE A 7 12.62 13.96 -8.16
C PHE A 7 13.18 12.84 -7.27
N LYS A 8 14.43 12.96 -6.85
CA LYS A 8 15.05 12.01 -5.92
C LYS A 8 14.71 12.42 -4.49
N VAL A 9 13.74 11.74 -3.88
CA VAL A 9 13.23 12.04 -2.53
C VAL A 9 13.15 10.77 -1.69
N ASP A 10 13.55 10.85 -0.41
CA ASP A 10 13.18 9.85 0.59
C ASP A 10 11.79 10.20 1.13
N VAL A 11 10.83 9.28 1.02
CA VAL A 11 9.46 9.50 1.51
C VAL A 11 9.38 9.66 3.03
N ASN A 12 10.45 9.34 3.78
CA ASN A 12 10.53 9.63 5.21
C ASN A 12 10.88 11.11 5.52
N ASP A 13 11.29 11.88 4.53
CA ASP A 13 11.58 13.31 4.64
C ASP A 13 10.38 14.13 4.14
N ASP A 14 9.58 14.64 5.07
CA ASP A 14 8.35 15.39 4.77
C ASP A 14 8.62 16.71 4.03
N LYS A 15 9.72 17.39 4.35
CA LYS A 15 10.11 18.65 3.69
C LYS A 15 10.50 18.43 2.24
N ASN A 16 11.30 17.40 1.97
CA ASN A 16 11.69 17.05 0.61
C ASN A 16 10.50 16.57 -0.21
N CYS A 17 9.57 15.83 0.39
CA CYS A 17 8.31 15.46 -0.26
C CYS A 17 7.46 16.70 -0.62
N SER A 18 7.33 17.65 0.30
CA SER A 18 6.60 18.91 0.08
C SER A 18 7.25 19.78 -1.00
N ASN A 19 8.58 19.89 -1.01
CA ASN A 19 9.32 20.62 -2.02
C ASN A 19 9.12 20.02 -3.42
N ALA A 20 9.27 18.68 -3.53
CA ALA A 20 9.06 17.98 -4.80
C ALA A 20 7.62 18.13 -5.31
N ALA A 21 6.63 18.08 -4.42
CA ALA A 21 5.24 18.30 -4.78
C ALA A 21 5.01 19.73 -5.30
N SER A 22 5.54 20.75 -4.62
CA SER A 22 5.43 22.15 -5.02
C SER A 22 6.10 22.40 -6.37
N GLU A 23 7.29 21.83 -6.59
CA GLU A 23 8.00 21.95 -7.87
C GLU A 23 7.23 21.26 -9.00
N PHE A 24 6.71 20.04 -8.76
CA PHE A 24 5.89 19.35 -9.74
C PHE A 24 4.65 20.14 -10.12
N ILE A 25 3.91 20.66 -9.13
CA ILE A 25 2.71 21.48 -9.37
C ILE A 25 3.05 22.74 -10.18
N SER A 26 4.17 23.41 -9.87
CA SER A 26 4.65 24.58 -10.61
C SER A 26 4.91 24.28 -12.09
N ILE A 27 5.45 23.10 -12.39
CA ILE A 27 5.78 22.68 -13.76
C ILE A 27 4.53 22.22 -14.52
N SER A 28 3.65 21.44 -13.84
CA SER A 28 2.48 20.79 -14.47
C SER A 28 1.23 21.66 -14.50
N GLY A 29 1.15 22.68 -13.65
CA GLY A 29 -0.04 23.50 -13.47
C GLY A 29 -1.14 22.86 -12.64
N GLY A 30 -0.94 21.62 -12.13
CA GLY A 30 -1.91 20.89 -11.33
C GLY A 30 -1.57 19.41 -11.16
N ILE A 31 -2.50 18.63 -10.62
CA ILE A 31 -2.31 17.20 -10.38
C ILE A 31 -3.64 16.43 -10.44
N ASP A 32 -3.71 15.40 -11.27
CA ASP A 32 -4.90 14.56 -11.41
C ASP A 32 -4.85 13.30 -10.54
N ILE A 33 -3.67 12.67 -10.47
CA ILE A 33 -3.50 11.39 -9.75
C ILE A 33 -2.21 11.41 -8.96
N VAL A 34 -2.28 11.05 -7.67
CA VAL A 34 -1.11 10.78 -6.82
C VAL A 34 -1.14 9.32 -6.39
N ILE A 35 -0.04 8.60 -6.62
CA ILE A 35 0.08 7.17 -6.26
C ILE A 35 1.19 7.01 -5.22
N ALA A 36 0.81 6.78 -3.97
CA ALA A 36 1.75 6.41 -2.90
C ALA A 36 2.07 4.91 -3.01
N ASN A 37 3.14 4.60 -3.72
CA ASN A 37 3.58 3.24 -4.01
C ASN A 37 4.79 2.80 -3.18
N SER A 38 5.62 3.73 -2.69
CA SER A 38 6.81 3.42 -1.91
C SER A 38 6.47 2.56 -0.69
N GLY A 39 7.28 1.55 -0.44
CA GLY A 39 7.10 0.68 0.70
C GLY A 39 8.20 -0.35 0.83
N VAL A 40 8.41 -0.81 2.05
CA VAL A 40 9.39 -1.83 2.39
C VAL A 40 8.73 -2.98 3.14
N GLY A 41 9.29 -4.18 3.00
CA GLY A 41 8.85 -5.37 3.72
C GLY A 41 10.04 -6.08 4.35
N SER A 42 9.89 -6.48 5.61
CA SER A 42 10.94 -7.19 6.34
C SER A 42 10.33 -8.19 7.32
N ASN A 43 11.15 -9.11 7.81
CA ASN A 43 10.83 -9.93 8.97
C ASN A 43 11.16 -9.13 10.24
N ASP A 44 10.26 -9.17 11.22
CA ASP A 44 10.30 -8.33 12.43
C ASP A 44 11.49 -8.60 13.37
N LYS A 45 12.12 -9.80 13.30
CA LYS A 45 13.24 -10.20 14.17
C LYS A 45 12.97 -9.91 15.67
N LEU A 46 11.81 -10.28 16.17
CA LEU A 46 11.26 -9.88 17.49
C LEU A 46 12.18 -10.15 18.67
N LEU A 47 13.02 -11.20 18.62
CA LEU A 47 13.86 -11.64 19.76
C LEU A 47 15.25 -10.99 19.76
N THR A 48 15.52 -10.00 18.91
CA THR A 48 16.82 -9.28 18.87
C THR A 48 16.91 -8.15 19.89
N GLY A 49 15.80 -7.74 20.49
CA GLY A 49 15.72 -6.57 21.37
C GLY A 49 15.78 -5.23 20.65
N SER A 50 15.85 -5.19 19.30
CA SER A 50 15.87 -3.97 18.50
C SER A 50 14.55 -3.76 17.78
N SER A 51 13.97 -2.57 17.89
CA SER A 51 12.79 -2.12 17.16
C SER A 51 13.10 -1.51 15.78
N GLU A 52 14.36 -1.35 15.41
CA GLU A 52 14.82 -0.60 14.24
C GLU A 52 14.13 -1.06 12.95
N ILE A 53 14.10 -2.38 12.70
CA ILE A 53 13.50 -2.94 11.47
C ILE A 53 12.01 -2.64 11.40
N ILE A 54 11.30 -2.84 12.51
CA ILE A 54 9.85 -2.58 12.59
C ILE A 54 9.58 -1.09 12.40
N ASN A 55 10.30 -0.22 13.10
CA ASN A 55 10.14 1.22 13.01
C ASN A 55 10.43 1.73 11.59
N LYS A 56 11.46 1.21 10.91
CA LYS A 56 11.73 1.53 9.50
C LYS A 56 10.54 1.15 8.60
N VAL A 57 9.96 -0.04 8.79
CA VAL A 57 8.79 -0.47 8.03
C VAL A 57 7.58 0.43 8.30
N LEU A 58 7.30 0.74 9.57
CA LEU A 58 6.18 1.61 9.94
C LEU A 58 6.36 3.03 9.40
N SER A 59 7.56 3.61 9.56
CA SER A 59 7.86 4.95 9.03
C SER A 59 7.65 5.01 7.53
N THR A 60 8.34 4.16 6.76
CA THR A 60 8.25 4.19 5.30
C THR A 60 6.82 3.91 4.79
N ASN A 61 6.16 2.90 5.37
CA ASN A 61 4.88 2.45 4.83
C ASN A 61 3.68 3.28 5.32
N ILE A 62 3.79 4.04 6.42
CA ILE A 62 2.72 4.87 6.96
C ILE A 62 3.03 6.35 6.77
N LEU A 63 4.11 6.85 7.39
CA LEU A 63 4.47 8.27 7.29
C LEU A 63 4.87 8.63 5.86
N GLY A 64 5.62 7.76 5.18
CA GLY A 64 5.96 7.96 3.78
C GLY A 64 4.74 8.09 2.86
N VAL A 65 3.63 7.39 3.15
CA VAL A 65 2.37 7.55 2.41
C VAL A 65 1.75 8.92 2.66
N THR A 66 1.69 9.38 3.91
CA THR A 66 1.14 10.72 4.25
C THR A 66 2.00 11.82 3.67
N ASN A 67 3.33 11.72 3.80
CA ASN A 67 4.28 12.69 3.24
C ASN A 67 4.17 12.79 1.70
N THR A 68 3.89 11.67 1.03
CA THR A 68 3.70 11.64 -0.43
C THR A 68 2.39 12.31 -0.86
N ILE A 69 1.30 12.17 -0.10
CA ILE A 69 -0.06 12.53 -0.55
C ILE A 69 -0.48 13.92 -0.07
N ILE A 70 -0.25 14.22 1.21
CA ILE A 70 -0.78 15.43 1.85
C ILE A 70 -0.38 16.71 1.13
N PRO A 71 0.87 16.89 0.62
CA PRO A 71 1.27 18.11 -0.07
C PRO A 71 0.47 18.43 -1.34
N PHE A 72 -0.16 17.44 -1.96
CA PHE A 72 -0.96 17.65 -3.18
C PHE A 72 -2.44 17.97 -2.91
N LEU A 73 -2.95 17.69 -1.71
CA LEU A 73 -4.38 17.86 -1.42
C LEU A 73 -4.90 19.29 -1.58
N PRO A 74 -4.17 20.35 -1.17
CA PRO A 74 -4.64 21.73 -1.39
C PRO A 74 -4.86 22.07 -2.87
N THR A 75 -3.99 21.57 -3.75
CA THR A 75 -4.12 21.75 -5.20
C THR A 75 -5.34 21.01 -5.74
N MET A 76 -5.53 19.74 -5.34
CA MET A 76 -6.70 18.94 -5.73
C MET A 76 -8.01 19.56 -5.21
N GLU A 77 -8.02 20.10 -3.99
CA GLU A 77 -9.17 20.80 -3.42
C GLU A 77 -9.52 22.05 -4.26
N SER A 78 -8.53 22.85 -4.60
CA SER A 78 -8.71 24.03 -5.48
C SER A 78 -9.24 23.65 -6.86
N GLN A 79 -8.75 22.53 -7.42
CA GLN A 79 -9.22 21.96 -8.69
C GLN A 79 -10.64 21.37 -8.58
N LYS A 80 -11.13 21.09 -7.37
CA LYS A 80 -12.35 20.28 -7.09
C LYS A 80 -12.33 18.91 -7.77
N SER A 81 -11.15 18.40 -8.01
CA SER A 81 -10.93 17.11 -8.66
C SER A 81 -9.56 16.53 -8.30
N GLY A 82 -9.47 15.22 -8.30
CA GLY A 82 -8.24 14.49 -8.10
C GLY A 82 -8.49 13.06 -7.70
N THR A 83 -7.46 12.25 -7.75
CA THR A 83 -7.50 10.86 -7.29
C THR A 83 -6.23 10.55 -6.49
N ILE A 84 -6.38 10.15 -5.25
CA ILE A 84 -5.27 9.62 -4.46
C ILE A 84 -5.34 8.11 -4.39
N VAL A 85 -4.20 7.47 -4.58
CA VAL A 85 -4.07 6.01 -4.60
C VAL A 85 -3.04 5.57 -3.59
N VAL A 86 -3.35 4.52 -2.81
CA VAL A 86 -2.36 3.87 -1.96
C VAL A 86 -2.20 2.40 -2.34
N ILE A 87 -0.95 1.94 -2.40
CA ILE A 87 -0.64 0.53 -2.55
C ILE A 87 -0.54 -0.10 -1.15
N SER A 88 -1.64 -0.72 -0.72
CA SER A 88 -1.71 -1.52 0.50
C SER A 88 -1.25 -2.98 0.21
N SER A 89 -1.94 -3.98 0.70
CA SER A 89 -1.67 -5.41 0.45
C SER A 89 -2.84 -6.26 0.93
N VAL A 90 -2.95 -7.49 0.46
CA VAL A 90 -3.79 -8.53 1.11
C VAL A 90 -3.37 -8.79 2.56
N ALA A 91 -2.11 -8.52 2.93
CA ALA A 91 -1.62 -8.52 4.30
C ALA A 91 -2.35 -7.54 5.24
N SER A 92 -3.11 -6.59 4.69
CA SER A 92 -3.98 -5.71 5.48
C SER A 92 -5.28 -6.37 5.95
N PHE A 93 -5.55 -7.59 5.53
CA PHE A 93 -6.74 -8.37 5.90
C PHE A 93 -6.39 -9.63 6.69
N VAL A 94 -5.16 -10.12 6.55
CA VAL A 94 -4.70 -11.38 7.13
C VAL A 94 -3.34 -11.16 7.79
N PRO A 95 -3.16 -11.51 9.08
CA PRO A 95 -1.87 -11.39 9.73
C PRO A 95 -0.87 -12.36 9.05
N ILE A 96 0.34 -11.87 8.80
CA ILE A 96 1.42 -12.69 8.27
C ILE A 96 2.42 -12.94 9.40
N PRO A 97 2.65 -14.21 9.81
CA PRO A 97 3.66 -14.52 10.82
C PRO A 97 5.02 -13.91 10.51
N ILE A 98 5.73 -13.44 11.52
CA ILE A 98 7.05 -12.79 11.46
C ILE A 98 7.10 -11.47 10.65
N ARG A 99 5.95 -10.96 10.18
CA ARG A 99 5.82 -9.71 9.40
C ARG A 99 4.74 -8.80 9.98
N GLY A 100 4.64 -8.74 11.30
CA GLY A 100 3.64 -7.93 12.01
C GLY A 100 3.77 -6.45 11.68
N GLY A 101 5.00 -5.90 11.66
CA GLY A 101 5.26 -4.52 11.25
C GLY A 101 4.73 -4.22 9.84
N TYR A 102 4.99 -5.10 8.88
CA TYR A 102 4.48 -4.95 7.52
C TYR A 102 2.94 -5.04 7.47
N SER A 103 2.36 -6.09 8.04
CA SER A 103 0.90 -6.27 8.04
C SER A 103 0.20 -5.10 8.71
N SER A 104 0.67 -4.66 9.89
CA SER A 104 0.12 -3.50 10.62
C SER A 104 0.21 -2.21 9.81
N SER A 105 1.35 -1.95 9.14
CA SER A 105 1.49 -0.77 8.28
C SER A 105 0.47 -0.76 7.14
N LYS A 106 0.22 -1.93 6.52
CA LYS A 106 -0.74 -2.04 5.41
C LYS A 106 -2.20 -1.95 5.89
N VAL A 107 -2.50 -2.38 7.13
CA VAL A 107 -3.80 -2.11 7.79
C VAL A 107 -3.96 -0.62 8.03
N ALA A 108 -2.95 0.05 8.58
CA ALA A 108 -2.99 1.47 8.92
C ALA A 108 -3.33 2.32 7.69
N VAL A 109 -2.58 2.19 6.59
CA VAL A 109 -2.82 3.00 5.39
C VAL A 109 -4.17 2.71 4.73
N ARG A 110 -4.62 1.45 4.76
CA ARG A 110 -5.96 1.12 4.29
C ARG A 110 -7.03 1.82 5.13
N ARG A 111 -6.89 1.85 6.46
CA ARG A 111 -7.83 2.53 7.35
C ARG A 111 -7.78 4.05 7.24
N LEU A 112 -6.60 4.64 7.04
CA LEU A 112 -6.49 6.06 6.72
C LEU A 112 -7.34 6.41 5.49
N PHE A 113 -7.20 5.68 4.40
CA PHE A 113 -7.97 5.92 3.18
C PHE A 113 -9.47 5.68 3.34
N ASP A 114 -9.86 4.65 4.11
CA ASP A 114 -11.28 4.42 4.43
C ASP A 114 -11.87 5.60 5.21
N SER A 115 -11.10 6.20 6.13
CA SER A 115 -11.52 7.34 6.96
C SER A 115 -11.49 8.66 6.19
N TRP A 116 -10.51 8.88 5.32
CA TRP A 116 -10.40 10.11 4.51
C TRP A 116 -11.43 10.17 3.39
N ARG A 117 -11.90 9.03 2.91
CA ARG A 117 -12.81 8.94 1.76
C ARG A 117 -14.03 9.85 1.85
N PRO A 118 -14.83 9.85 2.94
CA PRO A 118 -16.00 10.70 3.03
C PRO A 118 -15.65 12.19 2.95
N THR A 119 -14.61 12.62 3.67
CA THR A 119 -14.14 14.00 3.69
C THR A 119 -13.67 14.43 2.30
N LEU A 120 -12.74 13.70 1.70
CA LEU A 120 -12.13 14.04 0.42
C LEU A 120 -13.15 14.00 -0.74
N LYS A 121 -14.14 13.10 -0.66
CA LYS A 121 -15.23 13.05 -1.63
C LYS A 121 -16.03 14.37 -1.66
N GLY A 122 -16.23 15.03 -0.51
CA GLY A 122 -16.88 16.33 -0.41
C GLY A 122 -16.11 17.45 -1.16
N HIS A 123 -14.80 17.28 -1.33
CA HIS A 123 -13.93 18.19 -2.08
C HIS A 123 -13.66 17.75 -3.54
N GLY A 124 -14.40 16.75 -4.05
CA GLY A 124 -14.23 16.22 -5.41
C GLY A 124 -13.04 15.25 -5.57
N ILE A 125 -12.39 14.86 -4.49
CA ILE A 125 -11.19 14.00 -4.52
C ILE A 125 -11.58 12.54 -4.28
N LYS A 126 -11.18 11.64 -5.18
CA LYS A 126 -11.40 10.20 -5.09
C LYS A 126 -10.26 9.53 -4.32
N THR A 127 -10.57 8.47 -3.58
CA THR A 127 -9.58 7.63 -2.90
C THR A 127 -9.64 6.20 -3.43
N VAL A 128 -8.51 5.64 -3.80
CA VAL A 128 -8.40 4.25 -4.28
C VAL A 128 -7.35 3.51 -3.46
N THR A 129 -7.74 2.37 -2.89
CA THR A 129 -6.84 1.48 -2.16
C THR A 129 -6.62 0.21 -2.97
N ILE A 130 -5.41 -0.01 -3.45
CA ILE A 130 -5.01 -1.24 -4.13
C ILE A 130 -4.43 -2.20 -3.10
N CYS A 131 -4.92 -3.44 -3.11
CA CYS A 131 -4.47 -4.50 -2.20
C CYS A 131 -3.95 -5.69 -3.01
N PRO A 132 -2.67 -5.66 -3.46
CA PRO A 132 -2.07 -6.76 -4.17
C PRO A 132 -1.89 -8.00 -3.29
N GLY A 133 -2.00 -9.18 -3.91
CA GLY A 133 -1.43 -10.42 -3.40
C GLY A 133 0.05 -10.51 -3.75
N PHE A 134 0.48 -11.67 -4.24
CA PHE A 134 1.87 -11.85 -4.67
C PHE A 134 2.05 -11.37 -6.11
N ILE A 135 2.91 -10.37 -6.25
CA ILE A 135 3.38 -9.84 -7.54
C ILE A 135 4.86 -10.17 -7.67
N ASP A 136 5.28 -10.61 -8.84
CA ASP A 136 6.68 -10.94 -9.11
C ASP A 136 7.52 -9.68 -9.15
N THR A 137 8.25 -9.46 -8.07
CA THR A 137 9.06 -8.26 -7.80
C THR A 137 10.20 -8.64 -6.85
N PRO A 138 11.27 -7.84 -6.76
CA PRO A 138 12.35 -8.09 -5.81
C PRO A 138 11.87 -8.23 -4.35
N MET A 139 10.79 -7.55 -3.95
CA MET A 139 10.22 -7.66 -2.59
C MET A 139 9.70 -9.07 -2.28
N THR A 140 9.22 -9.80 -3.30
CA THR A 140 8.63 -11.12 -3.13
C THR A 140 9.59 -12.27 -3.46
N GLU A 141 10.75 -11.97 -4.02
CA GLU A 141 11.71 -12.97 -4.53
C GLU A 141 12.04 -14.06 -3.50
N ARG A 142 12.29 -13.66 -2.24
CA ARG A 142 12.66 -14.56 -1.13
C ARG A 142 11.48 -15.28 -0.48
N ILE A 143 10.26 -15.09 -0.96
CA ILE A 143 9.07 -15.75 -0.42
C ILE A 143 8.91 -17.09 -1.12
N ARG A 144 8.94 -18.20 -0.36
CA ARG A 144 8.87 -19.58 -0.90
C ARG A 144 7.49 -19.88 -1.50
N THR A 145 6.41 -19.54 -0.81
CA THR A 145 5.04 -19.85 -1.24
C THR A 145 4.32 -18.57 -1.67
N LYS A 146 4.00 -18.48 -2.95
CA LYS A 146 3.39 -17.30 -3.59
C LYS A 146 2.09 -17.72 -4.31
N PRO A 147 1.00 -18.02 -3.57
CA PRO A 147 -0.23 -18.43 -4.22
C PRO A 147 -0.75 -17.34 -5.16
N PHE A 148 -1.15 -17.74 -6.37
CA PHE A 148 -1.69 -16.85 -7.39
C PHE A 148 -0.72 -15.74 -7.80
N LEU A 149 0.59 -16.03 -7.83
CA LEU A 149 1.62 -15.09 -8.30
C LEU A 149 1.23 -14.51 -9.67
N LYS A 150 1.41 -13.21 -9.81
CA LYS A 150 1.17 -12.47 -11.05
C LYS A 150 2.42 -11.67 -11.40
N ASP A 151 2.66 -11.50 -12.68
CA ASP A 151 3.70 -10.59 -13.20
C ASP A 151 3.33 -9.13 -12.95
N ALA A 152 4.36 -8.26 -12.95
CA ALA A 152 4.20 -6.86 -12.61
C ALA A 152 3.39 -6.09 -13.67
N ASP A 153 3.59 -6.39 -14.95
CA ASP A 153 2.94 -5.67 -16.05
C ASP A 153 1.44 -5.95 -16.10
N THR A 154 1.05 -7.24 -15.99
CA THR A 154 -0.37 -7.63 -15.90
C THR A 154 -1.02 -7.01 -14.66
N ALA A 155 -0.31 -6.93 -13.54
CA ALA A 155 -0.83 -6.30 -12.33
C ALA A 155 -1.00 -4.79 -12.51
N ALA A 156 -0.03 -4.10 -13.15
CA ALA A 156 -0.10 -2.67 -13.42
C ALA A 156 -1.32 -2.30 -14.28
N ILE A 157 -1.59 -3.04 -15.35
CA ILE A 157 -2.78 -2.87 -16.21
C ILE A 157 -4.08 -3.05 -15.39
N ALA A 158 -4.11 -4.02 -14.48
CA ALA A 158 -5.28 -4.25 -13.64
C ALA A 158 -5.48 -3.13 -12.61
N PHE A 159 -4.39 -2.54 -12.10
CA PHE A 159 -4.43 -1.43 -11.16
C PHE A 159 -4.86 -0.14 -11.86
N GLU A 160 -4.32 0.16 -13.04
CA GLU A 160 -4.75 1.28 -13.87
C GLU A 160 -6.28 1.27 -14.08
N LYS A 161 -6.84 0.16 -14.55
CA LYS A 161 -8.28 -0.02 -14.71
C LYS A 161 -9.08 0.14 -13.42
N ALA A 162 -8.50 -0.22 -12.26
CA ALA A 162 -9.15 -0.04 -10.97
C ALA A 162 -9.13 1.43 -10.53
N ILE A 163 -8.06 2.16 -10.82
CA ILE A 163 -7.90 3.61 -10.56
C ILE A 163 -8.89 4.39 -11.44
N GLU A 164 -8.92 4.16 -12.74
CA GLU A 164 -9.86 4.78 -13.67
C GLU A 164 -11.32 4.62 -13.25
N LYS A 165 -11.68 3.38 -12.82
CA LYS A 165 -13.02 3.08 -12.31
C LYS A 165 -13.30 3.61 -10.90
N GLY A 166 -12.36 4.26 -10.25
CA GLY A 166 -12.50 4.79 -8.89
C GLY A 166 -12.87 3.71 -7.86
N LYS A 167 -12.23 2.53 -7.91
CA LYS A 167 -12.53 1.44 -6.98
C LYS A 167 -12.04 1.79 -5.58
N ASN A 168 -12.96 1.94 -4.61
CA ASN A 168 -12.62 2.27 -3.22
C ASN A 168 -11.56 1.33 -2.62
N THR A 169 -11.74 0.02 -2.82
CA THR A 169 -10.76 -1.01 -2.43
C THR A 169 -10.72 -2.09 -3.51
N TYR A 170 -9.55 -2.33 -4.06
CA TYR A 170 -9.34 -3.32 -5.10
C TYR A 170 -8.34 -4.38 -4.67
N ILE A 171 -8.84 -5.60 -4.45
CA ILE A 171 -8.02 -6.77 -4.11
C ILE A 171 -7.69 -7.52 -5.40
N TYR A 172 -6.39 -7.75 -5.64
CA TYR A 172 -5.89 -8.42 -6.84
C TYR A 172 -4.87 -9.52 -6.48
N PRO A 173 -4.88 -10.65 -7.18
CA PRO A 173 -5.87 -11.08 -8.16
C PRO A 173 -7.21 -11.48 -7.54
N TRP A 174 -8.22 -11.75 -8.35
CA TRP A 174 -9.59 -12.03 -7.88
C TRP A 174 -9.68 -13.23 -6.91
N GLN A 175 -8.80 -14.22 -7.07
CA GLN A 175 -8.70 -15.38 -6.16
C GLN A 175 -8.38 -14.93 -4.73
N MET A 176 -7.49 -13.94 -4.57
CA MET A 176 -7.16 -13.38 -3.26
C MET A 176 -8.37 -12.72 -2.60
N ARG A 177 -9.32 -12.17 -3.37
CA ARG A 177 -10.55 -11.59 -2.83
C ARG A 177 -11.40 -12.63 -2.10
N TRP A 178 -11.50 -13.83 -2.66
CA TRP A 178 -12.22 -14.93 -2.03
C TRP A 178 -11.50 -15.45 -0.80
N LEU A 179 -10.17 -15.62 -0.89
CA LEU A 179 -9.35 -16.02 0.25
C LEU A 179 -9.50 -15.05 1.43
N VAL A 180 -9.40 -13.76 1.18
CA VAL A 180 -9.59 -12.70 2.20
C VAL A 180 -11.00 -12.79 2.81
N ARG A 181 -12.04 -12.99 2.00
CA ARG A 181 -13.42 -13.13 2.51
C ARG A 181 -13.56 -14.36 3.42
N LEU A 182 -13.00 -15.49 3.01
CA LEU A 182 -13.00 -16.70 3.81
C LEU A 182 -12.29 -16.50 5.15
N VAL A 183 -11.07 -15.98 5.13
CA VAL A 183 -10.29 -15.77 6.36
C VAL A 183 -10.99 -14.82 7.34
N ARG A 184 -11.68 -13.79 6.85
CA ARG A 184 -12.38 -12.82 7.71
C ARG A 184 -13.56 -13.38 8.50
N VAL A 185 -14.12 -14.52 8.10
CA VAL A 185 -15.23 -15.18 8.81
C VAL A 185 -14.76 -16.32 9.72
N LEU A 186 -13.48 -16.69 9.65
CA LEU A 186 -12.90 -17.72 10.50
C LEU A 186 -12.61 -17.18 11.91
N PRO A 187 -12.83 -17.98 12.97
CA PRO A 187 -12.37 -17.66 14.32
C PRO A 187 -10.85 -17.45 14.36
N GLN A 188 -10.38 -16.50 15.16
CA GLN A 188 -8.96 -16.19 15.28
C GLN A 188 -8.13 -17.42 15.67
N SER A 189 -8.63 -18.27 16.57
CA SER A 189 -7.97 -19.51 17.01
C SER A 189 -7.69 -20.48 15.84
N LEU A 190 -8.60 -20.56 14.88
CA LEU A 190 -8.41 -21.38 13.68
C LEU A 190 -7.36 -20.78 12.75
N ILE A 191 -7.37 -19.45 12.59
CA ILE A 191 -6.36 -18.73 11.80
C ILE A 191 -4.97 -18.98 12.41
N ASP A 192 -4.82 -18.79 13.73
CA ASP A 192 -3.55 -18.98 14.44
C ASP A 192 -3.05 -20.42 14.31
N TRP A 193 -3.93 -21.41 14.40
CA TRP A 193 -3.60 -22.84 14.22
C TRP A 193 -3.12 -23.12 12.80
N LEU A 194 -3.81 -22.61 11.77
CA LEU A 194 -3.41 -22.77 10.37
C LEU A 194 -2.04 -22.11 10.08
N LEU A 195 -1.80 -20.94 10.64
CA LEU A 195 -0.53 -20.22 10.48
C LEU A 195 0.61 -20.92 11.22
N PHE A 196 0.34 -21.53 12.38
CA PHE A 196 1.32 -22.31 13.15
C PHE A 196 1.76 -23.59 12.42
N ILE A 197 0.83 -24.34 11.82
CA ILE A 197 1.14 -25.55 11.03
C ILE A 197 2.02 -25.19 9.85
N ASN A 198 1.67 -24.16 9.09
CA ASN A 198 2.45 -23.71 7.93
C ASN A 198 3.88 -23.27 8.32
N ARG A 199 4.08 -22.75 9.53
CA ARG A 199 5.41 -22.38 10.03
C ARG A 199 6.30 -23.62 10.27
N LYS A 200 5.76 -24.71 10.83
CA LYS A 200 6.50 -25.97 11.04
C LYS A 200 6.92 -26.65 9.73
N SER A 201 6.11 -26.53 8.69
CA SER A 201 6.43 -27.07 7.35
C SER A 201 7.49 -26.24 6.60
N ALA A 202 7.67 -24.96 6.95
CA ALA A 202 8.65 -24.07 6.35
C ALA A 202 10.04 -24.12 7.03
N SER A 203 10.17 -24.78 8.19
CA SER A 203 11.41 -24.93 8.95
C SER A 203 12.09 -26.30 8.75
N LYS A 204 11.55 -27.18 7.93
CA LYS A 204 12.15 -28.39 7.39
C LYS A 204 12.58 -28.15 5.93
#